data_55c1c8cea0bd806313f1a63670977fdf
#
_entry.id   55c1c8cea0bd806313f1a63670977fdf
#
_cell.length_a   1.000
_cell.length_b   1.000
_cell.length_c   1.000
_cell.angle_alpha   90.00
_cell.angle_beta   90.00
_cell.angle_gamma   90.00
#
_symmetry.space_group_name_H-M   'P 1'
#
loop_
_entity.id
_entity.type
_entity.pdbx_description
1 polymer ?
#
loop_
_entity_poly.entity_id
_entity_poly.type
_entity_poly.pdbx_seq_one_letter_code
_entity_poly.pdbx_strand_id
1 'polypeptide(L)'
;INKPGGSGGEALTYVKGKSGDQHTIMITLNSFFTTPQNQTELGINILDDYTPLARLLTDTFMVWIKKDGAKTSGINTLDDFLARAKQGDLVMGGTGKMSEDELLLGMMRGMFGFDAKYVPYSGGGAVAKGLIGGESDFTLNNPSEQMGFYQSGDSKALVMMTPKRNPAFPEVPSSYELGYPDLEYYMMR
;
A
#
# COMPACT_ATOMS: atom_id res chain seq x y z
N ILE A 1 -10.33 13.77 -16.52
CA ILE A 1 -11.32 14.05 -15.46
C ILE A 1 -10.97 13.21 -14.26
N ASN A 2 -10.84 13.81 -13.07
CA ASN A 2 -10.67 13.07 -11.82
C ASN A 2 -12.05 12.79 -11.20
N LYS A 3 -12.30 11.55 -10.79
CA LYS A 3 -13.54 11.08 -10.15
C LYS A 3 -13.20 10.42 -8.81
N PRO A 4 -12.89 11.21 -7.79
CA PRO A 4 -12.55 10.66 -6.47
C PRO A 4 -13.79 10.18 -5.75
N GLY A 5 -13.65 9.13 -4.94
CA GLY A 5 -14.71 8.62 -4.05
C GLY A 5 -14.85 7.10 -4.10
N GLY A 6 -15.35 6.53 -2.99
CA GLY A 6 -15.67 5.12 -2.87
C GLY A 6 -14.52 4.17 -3.22
N SER A 7 -13.26 4.49 -2.86
CA SER A 7 -12.08 3.69 -3.23
C SER A 7 -11.99 3.42 -4.75
N GLY A 8 -12.39 4.40 -5.58
CA GLY A 8 -12.44 4.30 -7.04
C GLY A 8 -13.80 3.90 -7.61
N GLY A 9 -14.80 3.58 -6.78
CA GLY A 9 -16.15 3.18 -7.22
C GLY A 9 -16.84 4.24 -8.09
N GLU A 10 -16.65 5.53 -7.77
CA GLU A 10 -17.15 6.63 -8.59
C GLU A 10 -16.56 6.65 -10.00
N ALA A 11 -15.25 6.42 -10.14
CA ALA A 11 -14.58 6.36 -11.42
C ALA A 11 -15.04 5.14 -12.23
N LEU A 12 -15.16 3.98 -11.58
CA LEU A 12 -15.67 2.75 -12.19
C LEU A 12 -17.09 2.97 -12.73
N THR A 13 -18.01 3.44 -11.91
CA THR A 13 -19.40 3.71 -12.31
C THR A 13 -19.47 4.70 -13.48
N TYR A 14 -18.66 5.76 -13.43
CA TYR A 14 -18.61 6.75 -14.50
C TYR A 14 -18.18 6.13 -15.83
N VAL A 15 -17.11 5.33 -15.83
CA VAL A 15 -16.60 4.70 -17.07
C VAL A 15 -17.53 3.60 -17.57
N LYS A 16 -18.16 2.81 -16.69
CA LYS A 16 -19.22 1.87 -17.06
C LYS A 16 -20.35 2.56 -17.83
N GLY A 17 -20.77 3.75 -17.36
CA GLY A 17 -21.78 4.57 -18.05
C GLY A 17 -21.33 5.14 -19.41
N LYS A 18 -20.06 4.93 -19.82
CA LYS A 18 -19.48 5.29 -21.11
C LYS A 18 -19.24 4.09 -22.03
N SER A 19 -19.86 2.96 -21.74
CA SER A 19 -19.73 1.77 -22.58
C SER A 19 -19.97 2.07 -24.06
N GLY A 20 -19.07 1.62 -24.93
CA GLY A 20 -19.10 1.89 -26.38
C GLY A 20 -18.45 3.21 -26.82
N ASP A 21 -18.03 4.08 -25.88
CA ASP A 21 -17.30 5.29 -26.21
C ASP A 21 -15.80 4.97 -26.40
N GLN A 22 -15.35 5.03 -27.66
CA GLN A 22 -13.96 4.73 -28.05
C GLN A 22 -12.93 5.80 -27.58
N HIS A 23 -13.39 6.90 -27.00
CA HIS A 23 -12.55 8.01 -26.55
C HIS A 23 -12.45 8.13 -25.03
N THR A 24 -13.13 7.25 -24.30
CA THR A 24 -13.04 7.20 -22.83
C THR A 24 -12.13 6.06 -22.40
N ILE A 25 -11.02 6.41 -21.74
CA ILE A 25 -10.10 5.46 -21.11
C ILE A 25 -9.95 5.79 -19.63
N MET A 26 -9.63 4.79 -18.83
CA MET A 26 -9.40 4.94 -17.40
C MET A 26 -8.02 4.39 -17.03
N ILE A 27 -7.27 5.15 -16.24
CA ILE A 27 -6.07 4.66 -15.56
C ILE A 27 -6.51 4.23 -14.15
N THR A 28 -6.19 3.02 -13.79
CA THR A 28 -6.63 2.41 -12.52
C THR A 28 -5.50 1.62 -11.87
N LEU A 29 -5.79 0.99 -10.74
CA LEU A 29 -4.87 0.20 -9.95
C LEU A 29 -5.61 -1.03 -9.37
N ASN A 30 -5.02 -1.77 -8.44
CA ASN A 30 -5.62 -3.00 -7.90
C ASN A 30 -7.03 -2.81 -7.34
N SER A 31 -7.41 -1.61 -6.89
CA SER A 31 -8.77 -1.30 -6.46
C SER A 31 -9.82 -1.53 -7.57
N PHE A 32 -9.40 -1.57 -8.84
CA PHE A 32 -10.24 -2.02 -9.95
C PHE A 32 -10.84 -3.41 -9.70
N PHE A 33 -10.08 -4.30 -9.06
CA PHE A 33 -10.53 -5.65 -8.73
C PHE A 33 -11.21 -5.75 -7.37
N THR A 34 -10.71 -5.02 -6.37
CA THR A 34 -11.17 -5.16 -4.99
C THR A 34 -12.42 -4.34 -4.70
N THR A 35 -12.55 -3.14 -5.27
CA THR A 35 -13.70 -2.26 -5.00
C THR A 35 -15.04 -2.88 -5.39
N PRO A 36 -15.23 -3.48 -6.59
CA PRO A 36 -16.50 -4.13 -6.92
C PRO A 36 -16.86 -5.33 -6.06
N GLN A 37 -15.85 -6.00 -5.48
CA GLN A 37 -16.08 -7.12 -4.56
C GLN A 37 -16.53 -6.65 -3.18
N ASN A 38 -16.04 -5.48 -2.75
CA ASN A 38 -16.37 -4.88 -1.45
C ASN A 38 -17.63 -4.00 -1.50
N GLN A 39 -18.00 -3.50 -2.68
CA GLN A 39 -19.15 -2.63 -2.94
C GLN A 39 -20.03 -3.28 -4.03
N THR A 40 -20.64 -4.39 -3.69
CA THR A 40 -21.46 -5.20 -4.62
C THR A 40 -22.68 -4.45 -5.14
N GLU A 41 -23.15 -3.44 -4.40
CA GLU A 41 -24.23 -2.54 -4.80
C GLU A 41 -23.92 -1.70 -6.04
N LEU A 42 -22.65 -1.55 -6.43
CA LEU A 42 -22.27 -0.91 -7.69
C LEU A 42 -22.69 -1.72 -8.93
N GLY A 43 -22.99 -3.01 -8.76
CA GLY A 43 -23.41 -3.89 -9.84
C GLY A 43 -22.37 -4.00 -10.96
N ILE A 44 -21.09 -3.89 -10.65
CA ILE A 44 -19.99 -3.89 -11.62
C ILE A 44 -19.46 -5.31 -11.80
N ASN A 45 -19.42 -5.78 -13.05
CA ASN A 45 -18.67 -6.95 -13.47
C ASN A 45 -17.44 -6.51 -14.27
N ILE A 46 -16.26 -6.64 -13.66
CA ILE A 46 -15.00 -6.15 -14.26
C ILE A 46 -14.63 -6.85 -15.56
N LEU A 47 -15.11 -8.07 -15.81
CA LEU A 47 -14.83 -8.82 -17.03
C LEU A 47 -15.74 -8.43 -18.18
N ASP A 48 -16.98 -8.03 -17.87
CA ASP A 48 -17.98 -7.73 -18.88
C ASP A 48 -18.12 -6.22 -19.15
N ASP A 49 -17.90 -5.38 -18.13
CA ASP A 49 -18.12 -3.95 -18.20
C ASP A 49 -16.92 -3.14 -18.74
N TYR A 50 -15.72 -3.75 -18.78
CA TYR A 50 -14.49 -3.06 -19.17
C TYR A 50 -13.60 -3.90 -20.08
N THR A 51 -12.86 -3.22 -20.94
CA THR A 51 -11.84 -3.84 -21.81
C THR A 51 -10.45 -3.41 -21.33
N PRO A 52 -9.62 -4.32 -20.79
CA PRO A 52 -8.26 -3.98 -20.42
C PRO A 52 -7.42 -3.68 -21.65
N LEU A 53 -6.68 -2.57 -21.65
CA LEU A 53 -5.84 -2.14 -22.76
C LEU A 53 -4.37 -2.47 -22.51
N ALA A 54 -3.83 -2.08 -21.37
CA ALA A 54 -2.42 -2.28 -21.05
C ALA A 54 -2.18 -2.18 -19.54
N ARG A 55 -1.17 -2.90 -19.07
CA ARG A 55 -0.53 -2.64 -17.77
C ARG A 55 0.63 -1.67 -18.01
N LEU A 56 0.58 -0.48 -17.44
CA LEU A 56 1.58 0.56 -17.65
C LEU A 56 2.83 0.32 -16.79
N LEU A 57 2.63 -0.05 -15.53
CA LEU A 57 3.71 -0.31 -14.60
C LEU A 57 3.27 -1.26 -13.47
N THR A 58 4.25 -1.78 -12.77
CA THR A 58 4.08 -2.52 -11.52
C THR A 58 4.80 -1.74 -10.43
N ASP A 59 4.05 -1.31 -9.43
CA ASP A 59 4.58 -0.64 -8.24
C ASP A 59 4.69 -1.66 -7.10
N THR A 60 5.46 -1.37 -6.07
CA THR A 60 5.64 -2.27 -4.92
C THR A 60 5.27 -1.56 -3.63
N PHE A 61 5.27 -2.33 -2.54
CA PHE A 61 5.13 -1.83 -1.19
C PHE A 61 6.41 -2.03 -0.40
N MET A 62 6.59 -1.20 0.60
CA MET A 62 7.70 -1.29 1.54
C MET A 62 7.18 -1.09 2.96
N VAL A 63 7.81 -1.75 3.92
CA VAL A 63 7.57 -1.47 5.34
C VAL A 63 8.38 -0.23 5.73
N TRP A 64 7.68 0.83 6.10
CA TRP A 64 8.27 2.09 6.51
C TRP A 64 8.02 2.37 7.99
N ILE A 65 9.03 2.90 8.65
CA ILE A 65 8.94 3.46 9.99
C ILE A 65 9.46 4.90 10.01
N LYS A 66 9.00 5.69 10.98
CA LYS A 66 9.65 6.96 11.30
C LYS A 66 11.01 6.67 11.94
N LYS A 67 12.07 7.32 11.42
CA LYS A 67 13.36 7.30 12.10
C LYS A 67 13.21 7.97 13.46
N ASP A 68 13.72 7.34 14.49
CA ASP A 68 13.63 7.83 15.88
C ASP A 68 12.19 8.08 16.38
N GLY A 69 11.22 7.35 15.83
CA GLY A 69 9.84 7.38 16.31
C GLY A 69 9.72 6.84 17.75
N ALA A 70 8.73 7.34 18.49
CA ALA A 70 8.59 7.03 19.94
C ALA A 70 8.54 5.53 20.24
N LYS A 71 7.94 4.73 19.35
CA LYS A 71 7.84 3.27 19.51
C LYS A 71 8.76 2.49 18.56
N THR A 72 9.43 3.16 17.64
CA THR A 72 10.25 2.55 16.58
C THR A 72 11.73 2.94 16.67
N SER A 73 12.10 3.68 17.69
CA SER A 73 13.50 4.01 17.97
C SER A 73 14.34 2.74 18.15
N GLY A 74 15.50 2.70 17.54
CA GLY A 74 16.41 1.55 17.59
C GLY A 74 16.08 0.40 16.64
N ILE A 75 14.94 0.42 15.95
CA ILE A 75 14.58 -0.57 14.93
C ILE A 75 15.44 -0.34 13.68
N ASN A 76 16.19 -1.36 13.29
CA ASN A 76 17.07 -1.30 12.12
C ASN A 76 16.75 -2.33 11.05
N THR A 77 16.13 -3.43 11.43
CA THR A 77 15.81 -4.56 10.55
C THR A 77 14.32 -4.89 10.58
N LEU A 78 13.86 -5.72 9.64
CA LEU A 78 12.52 -6.28 9.69
C LEU A 78 12.32 -7.13 10.96
N ASP A 79 13.32 -7.90 11.37
CA ASP A 79 13.24 -8.75 12.55
C ASP A 79 13.09 -7.93 13.84
N ASP A 80 13.82 -6.80 13.97
CA ASP A 80 13.63 -5.87 15.08
C ASP A 80 12.18 -5.34 15.11
N PHE A 81 11.67 -4.97 13.94
CA PHE A 81 10.29 -4.49 13.81
C PHE A 81 9.28 -5.57 14.21
N LEU A 82 9.45 -6.79 13.71
CA LEU A 82 8.54 -7.90 14.03
C LEU A 82 8.57 -8.25 15.52
N ALA A 83 9.75 -8.23 16.14
CA ALA A 83 9.88 -8.44 17.58
C ALA A 83 9.15 -7.35 18.37
N ARG A 84 9.25 -6.08 17.92
CA ARG A 84 8.54 -4.95 18.53
C ARG A 84 7.03 -5.03 18.30
N ALA A 85 6.59 -5.39 17.08
CA ALA A 85 5.19 -5.48 16.70
C ALA A 85 4.40 -6.51 17.52
N LYS A 86 5.05 -7.58 17.98
CA LYS A 86 4.43 -8.61 18.84
C LYS A 86 3.96 -8.08 20.20
N GLN A 87 4.32 -6.87 20.58
CA GLN A 87 3.78 -6.22 21.78
C GLN A 87 2.35 -5.71 21.60
N GLY A 88 1.86 -5.61 20.33
CA GLY A 88 0.45 -5.38 19.99
C GLY A 88 -0.05 -3.94 20.16
N ASP A 89 0.83 -2.96 20.36
CA ASP A 89 0.46 -1.56 20.59
C ASP A 89 0.85 -0.60 19.45
N LEU A 90 1.35 -1.14 18.32
CA LEU A 90 1.70 -0.33 17.16
C LEU A 90 0.46 0.12 16.38
N VAL A 91 0.58 1.29 15.77
CA VAL A 91 -0.42 1.88 14.90
C VAL A 91 0.11 1.91 13.48
N MET A 92 -0.62 1.29 12.54
CA MET A 92 -0.34 1.37 11.11
C MET A 92 -1.19 2.47 10.47
N GLY A 93 -0.55 3.37 9.74
CA GLY A 93 -1.23 4.26 8.81
C GLY A 93 -1.37 3.61 7.43
N GLY A 94 -2.53 3.74 6.79
CA GLY A 94 -2.76 3.26 5.43
C GLY A 94 -3.86 4.02 4.71
N THR A 95 -4.05 3.75 3.41
CA THR A 95 -5.00 4.47 2.56
C THR A 95 -6.40 3.85 2.66
N GLY A 96 -7.38 4.62 3.13
CA GLY A 96 -8.78 4.17 3.16
C GLY A 96 -9.04 2.93 4.01
N LYS A 97 -10.26 2.42 3.94
CA LYS A 97 -10.64 1.13 4.50
C LYS A 97 -10.75 0.09 3.38
N MET A 98 -10.46 -1.17 3.70
CA MET A 98 -10.50 -2.29 2.74
C MET A 98 -9.60 -2.04 1.51
N SER A 99 -8.50 -1.32 1.73
CA SER A 99 -7.49 -1.03 0.73
C SER A 99 -6.39 -2.10 0.70
N GLU A 100 -5.49 -1.98 -0.26
CA GLU A 100 -4.31 -2.84 -0.35
C GLU A 100 -3.46 -2.79 0.93
N ASP A 101 -3.35 -1.63 1.56
CA ASP A 101 -2.59 -1.46 2.81
C ASP A 101 -3.17 -2.29 3.95
N GLU A 102 -4.50 -2.30 4.09
CA GLU A 102 -5.18 -3.09 5.12
C GLU A 102 -5.11 -4.59 4.81
N LEU A 103 -5.17 -4.97 3.52
CA LEU A 103 -4.97 -6.34 3.07
C LEU A 103 -3.55 -6.81 3.40
N LEU A 104 -2.54 -6.00 3.11
CA LEU A 104 -1.14 -6.29 3.43
C LEU A 104 -0.91 -6.41 4.94
N LEU A 105 -1.54 -5.57 5.75
CA LEU A 105 -1.52 -5.71 7.20
C LEU A 105 -2.10 -7.08 7.64
N GLY A 106 -3.22 -7.48 7.04
CA GLY A 106 -3.83 -8.79 7.28
C GLY A 106 -2.90 -9.94 6.92
N MET A 107 -2.23 -9.84 5.78
CA MET A 107 -1.22 -10.81 5.34
C MET A 107 -0.04 -10.89 6.32
N MET A 108 0.52 -9.76 6.72
CA MET A 108 1.62 -9.72 7.69
C MET A 108 1.20 -10.24 9.08
N ARG A 109 -0.03 -9.95 9.52
CA ARG A 109 -0.59 -10.53 10.77
C ARG A 109 -0.60 -12.07 10.71
N GLY A 110 -1.09 -12.62 9.60
CA GLY A 110 -1.14 -14.07 9.38
C GLY A 110 0.25 -14.72 9.34
N MET A 111 1.20 -14.08 8.67
CA MET A 111 2.57 -14.61 8.51
C MET A 111 3.40 -14.52 9.79
N PHE A 112 3.30 -13.42 10.53
CA PHE A 112 4.24 -13.10 11.61
C PHE A 112 3.64 -13.12 13.02
N GLY A 113 2.32 -13.27 13.15
CA GLY A 113 1.66 -13.43 14.44
C GLY A 113 1.72 -12.18 15.33
N PHE A 114 1.54 -10.99 14.76
CA PHE A 114 1.39 -9.74 15.51
C PHE A 114 0.04 -9.07 15.21
N ASP A 115 -0.31 -8.06 15.99
CA ASP A 115 -1.45 -7.19 15.73
C ASP A 115 -1.06 -5.72 15.78
N ALA A 116 -1.80 -4.87 15.05
CA ALA A 116 -1.61 -3.43 15.04
C ALA A 116 -2.94 -2.73 14.75
N LYS A 117 -3.14 -1.56 15.35
CA LYS A 117 -4.31 -0.73 15.05
C LYS A 117 -4.13 -0.11 13.66
N TYR A 118 -5.17 -0.18 12.82
CA TYR A 118 -5.19 0.46 11.50
C TYR A 118 -5.85 1.84 11.56
N VAL A 119 -5.21 2.85 10.98
CA VAL A 119 -5.74 4.22 10.85
C VAL A 119 -5.79 4.60 9.38
N PRO A 120 -6.99 4.82 8.79
CA PRO A 120 -7.12 5.18 7.39
C PRO A 120 -6.88 6.67 7.14
N TYR A 121 -6.13 6.98 6.08
CA TYR A 121 -5.87 8.31 5.54
C TYR A 121 -6.46 8.45 4.13
N SER A 122 -6.54 9.67 3.61
CA SER A 122 -7.13 9.96 2.31
C SER A 122 -6.26 9.60 1.09
N GLY A 123 -5.01 9.18 1.29
CA GLY A 123 -4.08 8.79 0.23
C GLY A 123 -2.65 8.65 0.74
N GLY A 124 -1.76 8.07 -0.08
CA GLY A 124 -0.39 7.71 0.30
C GLY A 124 0.44 8.88 0.82
N GLY A 125 0.32 10.07 0.22
CA GLY A 125 1.01 11.26 0.73
C GLY A 125 0.50 11.71 2.12
N ALA A 126 -0.77 11.49 2.45
CA ALA A 126 -1.30 11.76 3.78
C ALA A 126 -0.80 10.71 4.79
N VAL A 127 -0.72 9.43 4.38
CA VAL A 127 -0.11 8.35 5.16
C VAL A 127 1.34 8.68 5.51
N ALA A 128 2.12 9.11 4.52
CA ALA A 128 3.52 9.49 4.71
C ALA A 128 3.68 10.63 5.72
N LYS A 129 2.85 11.66 5.63
CA LYS A 129 2.84 12.79 6.60
C LYS A 129 2.43 12.33 7.99
N GLY A 130 1.41 11.48 8.12
CA GLY A 130 0.96 10.90 9.39
C GLY A 130 2.06 10.09 10.08
N LEU A 131 2.85 9.32 9.30
CA LEU A 131 4.02 8.60 9.81
C LEU A 131 5.05 9.56 10.39
N ILE A 132 5.43 10.60 9.63
CA ILE A 132 6.45 11.58 10.08
C ILE A 132 5.92 12.44 11.23
N GLY A 133 4.63 12.77 11.23
CA GLY A 133 3.94 13.44 12.34
C GLY A 133 3.87 12.62 13.63
N GLY A 134 4.08 11.29 13.56
CA GLY A 134 3.97 10.40 14.71
C GLY A 134 2.54 9.98 15.04
N GLU A 135 1.59 10.18 14.12
CA GLU A 135 0.21 9.71 14.24
C GLU A 135 0.10 8.20 13.99
N SER A 136 1.04 7.64 13.23
CA SER A 136 1.25 6.21 13.05
C SER A 136 2.70 5.84 13.32
N ASP A 137 2.93 4.58 13.69
CA ASP A 137 4.25 4.05 14.02
C ASP A 137 4.94 3.44 12.80
N PHE A 138 4.14 2.88 11.88
CA PHE A 138 4.61 2.30 10.63
C PHE A 138 3.55 2.40 9.53
N THR A 139 3.97 2.15 8.30
CA THR A 139 3.08 2.07 7.14
C THR A 139 3.61 1.09 6.09
N LEU A 140 2.70 0.58 5.28
CA LEU A 140 2.97 -0.22 4.09
C LEU A 140 2.65 0.66 2.87
N ASN A 141 3.59 1.52 2.48
CA ASN A 141 3.34 2.54 1.46
C ASN A 141 4.23 2.32 0.24
N ASN A 142 3.79 2.84 -0.90
CA ASN A 142 4.58 2.78 -2.13
C ASN A 142 5.84 3.66 -2.00
N PRO A 143 6.96 3.27 -2.63
CA PRO A 143 8.21 4.02 -2.56
C PRO A 143 8.08 5.49 -2.94
N SER A 144 7.30 5.79 -3.99
CA SER A 144 7.11 7.16 -4.50
C SER A 144 6.52 8.11 -3.47
N GLU A 145 5.64 7.62 -2.60
CA GLU A 145 4.98 8.44 -1.57
C GLU A 145 5.90 8.80 -0.39
N GLN A 146 6.92 7.97 -0.13
CA GLN A 146 7.86 8.14 0.98
C GLN A 146 9.23 8.67 0.55
N MET A 147 9.51 8.78 -0.74
CA MET A 147 10.84 9.10 -1.27
C MET A 147 11.43 10.38 -0.65
N GLY A 148 10.63 11.44 -0.53
CA GLY A 148 11.13 12.71 0.05
C GLY A 148 11.56 12.56 1.51
N PHE A 149 10.79 11.85 2.32
CA PHE A 149 11.11 11.60 3.72
C PHE A 149 12.24 10.57 3.92
N TYR A 150 12.40 9.65 3.00
CA TYR A 150 13.54 8.74 2.97
C TYR A 150 14.83 9.49 2.65
N GLN A 151 14.82 10.37 1.62
CA GLN A 151 15.98 11.16 1.23
C GLN A 151 16.39 12.18 2.28
N SER A 152 15.43 12.77 3.01
CA SER A 152 15.74 13.67 4.15
C SER A 152 16.23 12.92 5.39
N GLY A 153 16.08 11.58 5.42
CA GLY A 153 16.43 10.76 6.56
C GLY A 153 15.39 10.75 7.69
N ASP A 154 14.18 11.22 7.45
CA ASP A 154 13.08 11.23 8.43
C ASP A 154 12.36 9.89 8.53
N SER A 155 12.34 9.12 7.43
CA SER A 155 11.79 7.76 7.40
C SER A 155 12.85 6.73 7.03
N LYS A 156 12.60 5.49 7.41
CA LYS A 156 13.44 4.32 7.14
C LYS A 156 12.57 3.22 6.54
N ALA A 157 13.07 2.60 5.46
CA ALA A 157 12.47 1.38 4.92
C ALA A 157 13.18 0.15 5.50
N LEU A 158 12.43 -0.85 5.88
CA LEU A 158 12.96 -2.07 6.50
C LEU A 158 13.02 -3.24 5.54
N VAL A 159 12.08 -3.31 4.60
CA VAL A 159 12.00 -4.36 3.57
C VAL A 159 11.19 -3.84 2.39
N MET A 160 11.56 -4.29 1.20
CA MET A 160 10.79 -4.14 -0.03
C MET A 160 10.09 -5.47 -0.34
N MET A 161 8.81 -5.43 -0.64
CA MET A 161 7.99 -6.62 -0.91
C MET A 161 8.18 -7.14 -2.35
N THR A 162 9.42 -7.47 -2.69
CA THR A 162 9.84 -7.88 -4.05
C THR A 162 10.87 -9.00 -3.99
N PRO A 163 11.06 -9.75 -5.11
CA PRO A 163 12.11 -10.76 -5.21
C PRO A 163 13.54 -10.21 -5.19
N LYS A 164 13.70 -8.96 -5.63
CA LYS A 164 15.03 -8.33 -5.78
C LYS A 164 14.97 -6.89 -5.27
N ARG A 165 16.11 -6.36 -4.81
CA ARG A 165 16.27 -4.96 -4.45
C ARG A 165 15.98 -4.04 -5.64
N ASN A 166 15.41 -2.90 -5.35
CA ASN A 166 15.29 -1.82 -6.32
C ASN A 166 16.58 -0.99 -6.28
N PRO A 167 17.21 -0.71 -7.46
CA PRO A 167 18.41 0.13 -7.52
C PRO A 167 18.25 1.53 -6.92
N ALA A 168 17.03 2.05 -6.86
CA ALA A 168 16.75 3.34 -6.20
C ALA A 168 16.81 3.27 -4.67
N PHE A 169 16.80 2.07 -4.09
CA PHE A 169 16.85 1.80 -2.64
C PHE A 169 17.85 0.69 -2.33
N PRO A 170 19.16 0.88 -2.64
CA PRO A 170 20.15 -0.19 -2.57
C PRO A 170 20.37 -0.73 -1.16
N GLU A 171 20.12 0.10 -0.14
CA GLU A 171 20.24 -0.25 1.27
C GLU A 171 19.08 -1.14 1.78
N VAL A 172 17.92 -1.14 1.07
CA VAL A 172 16.72 -1.83 1.54
C VAL A 172 16.69 -3.24 0.98
N PRO A 173 16.69 -4.26 1.86
CA PRO A 173 16.63 -5.65 1.41
C PRO A 173 15.28 -5.98 0.78
N SER A 174 15.27 -6.92 -0.16
CA SER A 174 14.05 -7.54 -0.66
C SER A 174 13.51 -8.56 0.34
N SER A 175 12.20 -8.87 0.26
CA SER A 175 11.59 -9.91 1.09
C SER A 175 12.22 -11.29 0.86
N TYR A 176 12.64 -11.59 -0.36
CA TYR A 176 13.32 -12.85 -0.70
C TYR A 176 14.71 -12.96 -0.05
N GLU A 177 15.49 -11.86 -0.01
CA GLU A 177 16.79 -11.84 0.67
C GLU A 177 16.67 -12.10 2.18
N LEU A 178 15.53 -11.72 2.76
CA LEU A 178 15.23 -11.96 4.17
C LEU A 178 14.59 -13.33 4.45
N GLY A 179 14.36 -14.16 3.40
CA GLY A 179 13.75 -15.47 3.54
C GLY A 179 12.22 -15.47 3.60
N TYR A 180 11.56 -14.38 3.19
CA TYR A 180 10.11 -14.22 3.19
C TYR A 180 9.55 -14.05 1.77
N PRO A 181 9.62 -15.09 0.89
CA PRO A 181 9.11 -14.99 -0.47
C PRO A 181 7.60 -14.74 -0.53
N ASP A 182 6.85 -15.23 0.45
CA ASP A 182 5.40 -15.04 0.53
C ASP A 182 5.00 -13.60 0.87
N LEU A 183 5.96 -12.73 1.21
CA LEU A 183 5.76 -11.30 1.41
C LEU A 183 5.90 -10.50 0.09
N GLU A 184 5.85 -11.15 -1.04
CA GLU A 184 5.84 -10.47 -2.35
C GLU A 184 4.47 -9.88 -2.64
N TYR A 185 4.41 -8.59 -2.97
CA TYR A 185 3.16 -7.94 -3.35
C TYR A 185 3.40 -6.77 -4.30
N TYR A 186 2.52 -6.64 -5.30
CA TYR A 186 2.56 -5.58 -6.30
C TYR A 186 1.24 -4.86 -6.45
N MET A 187 1.32 -3.56 -6.65
CA MET A 187 0.24 -2.75 -7.18
C MET A 187 0.43 -2.62 -8.69
N MET A 188 -0.54 -3.11 -9.46
CA MET A 188 -0.57 -2.95 -10.90
C MET A 188 -1.23 -1.62 -11.27
N ARG A 189 -0.63 -0.89 -12.17
CA ARG A 189 -1.15 0.38 -12.71
C ARG A 189 -1.09 0.42 -14.23
#